data_56cc3ade93a57c7aa1cedd428fddd56f
#
_entry.id   56cc3ade93a57c7aa1cedd428fddd56f
#
_cell.length_a   1.000
_cell.length_b   1.000
_cell.length_c   1.000
_cell.angle_alpha   90.00
_cell.angle_beta   90.00
_cell.angle_gamma   90.00
#
_symmetry.space_group_name_H-M   'P 1'
#
loop_
_entity.id
_entity.type
_entity.pdbx_description
1 polymer ?
#
loop_
_entity_poly.entity_id
_entity_poly.type
_entity_poly.pdbx_seq_one_letter_code
_entity_poly.pdbx_strand_id
1 'polypeptide(L)'
;PEELRKINDAAISLRRFQSEPDAPEAAATLPRLKISELSREIDKIPTEKTSLNDIDVLKHDIFTNGIAYLDMAFDISDVPDALQACIPLLGKLTVGMGAAGQDYEAMAKRIALKAGGISCHLAAGATVDGSRTWQKMIFRAKSLYRNVEETVKILEDILTAGDLSHRERMCDLVAERKNSLHASVIPSGHLFAMRSAAAALSLPAYRDEQWHGITQLRFIHHLAREDAAGNNDLQEKLASLRNMIFRKERLALNMTADSKGLSLLSEAAATLVEKLSGNREHGNPHETPLPSPAHAGIAIPAQVSYVAEILKAPGYADLLAASLIVAAKLLSNGYLYKHIRVQGGAYGGMCQYDPLSGLFAFLSYRDPHIVETLKVYSDTPAFLAKEKVKREELEKAIIGAIGTIDKPMDPQTRGYSALIRDFAGLDDKMRLNLRGRILDMEERKLMEDLSHFLVPALGSSVIAVFGEESRLSAANEVLKTKLKLEPLV
;
A
#
# COMPACT_ATOMS: atom_id res chain seq x y z
N PRO A 1 34.75 -30.53 29.92
CA PRO A 1 34.47 -29.58 30.98
C PRO A 1 35.08 -28.18 30.68
N GLU A 2 36.26 -28.10 30.10
CA GLU A 2 36.96 -26.82 29.84
C GLU A 2 36.30 -26.04 28.65
N GLU A 3 35.89 -26.69 27.61
CA GLU A 3 35.14 -26.08 26.51
C GLU A 3 33.75 -25.54 26.93
N LEU A 4 33.05 -26.26 27.80
CA LEU A 4 31.79 -25.79 28.38
C LEU A 4 31.99 -24.53 29.25
N ARG A 5 33.06 -24.43 30.00
CA ARG A 5 33.41 -23.20 30.73
C ARG A 5 33.68 -22.05 29.77
N LYS A 6 34.50 -22.26 28.73
CA LYS A 6 34.77 -21.22 27.71
C LYS A 6 33.49 -20.71 27.01
N ILE A 7 32.58 -21.61 26.67
CA ILE A 7 31.29 -21.24 26.07
C ILE A 7 30.44 -20.44 27.06
N ASN A 8 30.39 -20.89 28.34
CA ASN A 8 29.63 -20.18 29.36
C ASN A 8 30.20 -18.79 29.64
N ASP A 9 31.52 -18.68 29.78
CA ASP A 9 32.20 -17.39 30.00
C ASP A 9 32.00 -16.44 28.82
N ALA A 10 32.06 -16.95 27.58
CA ALA A 10 31.75 -16.18 26.38
C ALA A 10 30.31 -15.71 26.33
N ALA A 11 29.36 -16.58 26.75
CA ALA A 11 27.94 -16.21 26.81
C ALA A 11 27.66 -15.15 27.88
N ILE A 12 28.31 -15.26 29.05
CA ILE A 12 28.20 -14.25 30.12
C ILE A 12 28.80 -12.92 29.64
N SER A 13 29.99 -12.95 29.05
CA SER A 13 30.63 -11.77 28.49
C SER A 13 29.81 -11.09 27.41
N LEU A 14 29.21 -11.88 26.50
CA LEU A 14 28.32 -11.37 25.46
C LEU A 14 27.06 -10.72 26.06
N ARG A 15 26.41 -11.37 27.03
CA ARG A 15 25.26 -10.79 27.72
C ARG A 15 25.61 -9.48 28.43
N ARG A 16 26.74 -9.42 29.07
CA ARG A 16 27.21 -8.21 29.72
C ARG A 16 27.45 -7.10 28.69
N PHE A 17 28.17 -7.37 27.62
CA PHE A 17 28.40 -6.44 26.50
C PHE A 17 27.09 -5.93 25.88
N GLN A 18 26.07 -6.80 25.72
CA GLN A 18 24.77 -6.43 25.18
C GLN A 18 23.89 -5.63 26.15
N SER A 19 24.14 -5.72 27.45
CA SER A 19 23.34 -5.04 28.49
C SER A 19 23.96 -3.75 29.02
N GLU A 20 25.26 -3.58 28.86
CA GLU A 20 25.96 -2.35 29.27
C GLU A 20 25.75 -1.26 28.20
N PRO A 21 25.32 -0.05 28.57
CA PRO A 21 25.25 1.07 27.62
C PRO A 21 26.65 1.38 27.07
N ASP A 22 26.74 1.76 25.81
CA ASP A 22 27.98 2.25 25.22
C ASP A 22 28.52 3.45 26.00
N ALA A 23 29.83 3.55 26.09
CA ALA A 23 30.48 4.70 26.75
C ALA A 23 30.03 6.00 26.03
N PRO A 24 29.72 7.08 26.79
CA PRO A 24 29.26 8.34 26.20
C PRO A 24 30.19 8.88 25.12
N GLU A 25 31.50 8.69 25.30
CA GLU A 25 32.55 9.11 24.37
C GLU A 25 32.44 8.32 23.04
N ALA A 26 32.19 7.01 23.11
CA ALA A 26 32.00 6.18 21.93
C ALA A 26 30.72 6.57 21.20
N ALA A 27 29.63 6.77 21.93
CA ALA A 27 28.36 7.23 21.37
C ALA A 27 28.45 8.63 20.71
N ALA A 28 29.32 9.49 21.24
CA ALA A 28 29.57 10.85 20.72
C ALA A 28 30.34 10.85 19.38
N THR A 29 31.02 9.75 19.02
CA THR A 29 31.69 9.63 17.70
C THR A 29 30.73 9.42 16.54
N LEU A 30 29.49 8.97 16.80
CA LEU A 30 28.51 8.79 15.77
C LEU A 30 28.00 10.14 15.26
N PRO A 31 27.98 10.37 13.93
CA PRO A 31 27.44 11.60 13.38
C PRO A 31 25.94 11.69 13.72
N ARG A 32 25.51 12.85 14.20
CA ARG A 32 24.13 13.13 14.55
C ARG A 32 23.58 14.24 13.68
N LEU A 33 22.56 13.94 12.90
CA LEU A 33 21.81 14.95 12.17
C LEU A 33 20.96 15.77 13.16
N LYS A 34 20.90 17.08 12.95
CA LYS A 34 20.05 18.00 13.73
C LYS A 34 18.87 18.47 12.90
N ILE A 35 17.76 18.81 13.54
CA ILE A 35 16.58 19.38 12.85
C ILE A 35 16.95 20.63 12.06
N SER A 36 17.87 21.47 12.59
CA SER A 36 18.34 22.69 11.93
C SER A 36 19.11 22.45 10.61
N GLU A 37 19.58 21.23 10.36
CA GLU A 37 20.27 20.82 9.13
C GLU A 37 19.30 20.30 8.07
N LEU A 38 18.01 20.09 8.42
CA LEU A 38 16.99 19.66 7.48
C LEU A 38 16.44 20.86 6.69
N SER A 39 16.33 20.68 5.37
CA SER A 39 15.67 21.69 4.52
C SER A 39 14.21 21.85 4.92
N ARG A 40 13.74 23.09 4.97
CA ARG A 40 12.31 23.40 5.12
C ARG A 40 11.56 23.30 3.81
N GLU A 41 12.26 23.29 2.68
CA GLU A 41 11.69 23.14 1.34
C GLU A 41 11.35 21.68 1.04
N ILE A 42 10.41 21.50 0.13
CA ILE A 42 10.02 20.17 -0.39
C ILE A 42 10.66 19.92 -1.74
N ASP A 43 10.94 18.65 -2.05
CA ASP A 43 11.27 18.25 -3.42
C ASP A 43 10.01 18.34 -4.29
N LYS A 44 10.02 19.29 -5.25
CA LYS A 44 8.95 19.50 -6.20
C LYS A 44 9.14 18.61 -7.41
N ILE A 45 8.05 18.07 -7.90
CA ILE A 45 8.02 17.29 -9.13
C ILE A 45 7.49 18.21 -10.23
N PRO A 46 8.29 18.52 -11.27
CA PRO A 46 7.78 19.29 -12.40
C PRO A 46 6.55 18.58 -12.96
N THR A 47 5.42 19.28 -12.99
CA THR A 47 4.15 18.70 -13.46
C THR A 47 3.42 19.73 -14.31
N GLU A 48 3.28 19.43 -15.60
CA GLU A 48 2.43 20.15 -16.51
C GLU A 48 1.12 19.38 -16.68
N LYS A 49 -0.01 20.06 -16.46
CA LYS A 49 -1.34 19.53 -16.73
C LYS A 49 -1.79 20.01 -18.10
N THR A 50 -2.13 19.07 -18.96
CA THR A 50 -2.56 19.33 -20.32
C THR A 50 -3.67 18.33 -20.71
N SER A 51 -4.18 18.43 -21.91
CA SER A 51 -5.13 17.47 -22.46
C SER A 51 -4.64 16.90 -23.79
N LEU A 52 -5.03 15.67 -24.08
CA LEU A 52 -4.81 15.00 -25.34
C LEU A 52 -6.12 14.35 -25.79
N ASN A 53 -6.73 14.85 -26.87
CA ASN A 53 -8.03 14.36 -27.36
C ASN A 53 -9.10 14.28 -26.23
N ASP A 54 -9.23 15.36 -25.45
CA ASP A 54 -10.13 15.50 -24.29
C ASP A 54 -9.82 14.60 -23.08
N ILE A 55 -8.64 13.98 -23.03
CA ILE A 55 -8.17 13.19 -21.90
C ILE A 55 -7.18 14.02 -21.07
N ASP A 56 -7.29 13.94 -19.75
CA ASP A 56 -6.34 14.57 -18.83
C ASP A 56 -4.95 13.93 -18.94
N VAL A 57 -3.93 14.74 -19.09
CA VAL A 57 -2.54 14.31 -19.18
C VAL A 57 -1.68 15.08 -18.19
N LEU A 58 -0.96 14.35 -17.35
CA LEU A 58 0.13 14.88 -16.55
C LEU A 58 1.46 14.60 -17.26
N LYS A 59 2.29 15.63 -17.42
CA LYS A 59 3.64 15.52 -18.00
C LYS A 59 4.67 15.95 -16.98
N HIS A 60 5.69 15.11 -16.81
CA HIS A 60 6.79 15.35 -15.89
C HIS A 60 8.09 15.38 -16.68
N ASP A 61 8.60 16.61 -16.96
CA ASP A 61 9.91 16.80 -17.62
C ASP A 61 11.03 16.55 -16.60
N ILE A 62 11.51 15.33 -16.57
CA ILE A 62 12.52 14.84 -15.63
C ILE A 62 13.58 14.08 -16.42
N PHE A 63 14.86 14.26 -16.07
CA PHE A 63 15.94 13.46 -16.62
C PHE A 63 15.74 11.97 -16.34
N THR A 64 15.60 11.14 -17.38
CA THR A 64 15.32 9.71 -17.30
C THR A 64 16.35 8.84 -18.01
N ASN A 65 17.41 9.44 -18.50
CA ASN A 65 18.49 8.76 -19.24
C ASN A 65 17.99 7.90 -20.42
N GLY A 66 17.07 8.44 -21.21
CA GLY A 66 16.54 7.77 -22.42
C GLY A 66 15.47 6.71 -22.17
N ILE A 67 14.88 6.69 -20.98
CA ILE A 67 13.74 5.83 -20.62
C ILE A 67 12.47 6.68 -20.55
N ALA A 68 11.41 6.23 -21.18
CA ALA A 68 10.08 6.82 -21.08
C ALA A 68 9.18 5.96 -20.20
N TYR A 69 8.39 6.61 -19.35
CA TYR A 69 7.41 5.97 -18.46
C TYR A 69 6.01 6.49 -18.79
N LEU A 70 5.07 5.58 -18.96
CA LEU A 70 3.66 5.86 -19.22
C LEU A 70 2.81 5.12 -18.20
N ASP A 71 1.99 5.85 -17.45
CA ASP A 71 0.93 5.29 -16.62
C ASP A 71 -0.41 5.66 -17.27
N MET A 72 -1.29 4.67 -17.46
CA MET A 72 -2.64 4.79 -18.00
C MET A 72 -3.62 4.44 -16.89
N ALA A 73 -4.29 5.42 -16.32
CA ALA A 73 -5.19 5.26 -15.18
C ALA A 73 -6.64 5.32 -15.61
N PHE A 74 -7.33 4.19 -15.56
CA PHE A 74 -8.76 4.09 -15.83
C PHE A 74 -9.57 4.22 -14.55
N ASP A 75 -10.60 5.07 -14.55
CA ASP A 75 -11.55 5.18 -13.44
C ASP A 75 -12.43 3.92 -13.37
N ILE A 76 -12.51 3.35 -12.16
CA ILE A 76 -13.29 2.16 -11.88
C ILE A 76 -14.28 2.39 -10.71
N SER A 77 -14.55 3.65 -10.37
CA SER A 77 -15.34 4.02 -9.19
C SER A 77 -16.81 3.61 -9.29
N ASP A 78 -17.35 3.46 -10.51
CA ASP A 78 -18.73 3.04 -10.78
C ASP A 78 -18.86 1.56 -11.19
N VAL A 79 -17.78 0.79 -11.10
CA VAL A 79 -17.86 -0.67 -11.31
C VAL A 79 -18.70 -1.31 -10.20
N PRO A 80 -19.73 -2.09 -10.53
CA PRO A 80 -20.62 -2.73 -9.55
C PRO A 80 -19.86 -3.61 -8.54
N ASP A 81 -20.31 -3.61 -7.28
CA ASP A 81 -19.68 -4.36 -6.19
C ASP A 81 -19.54 -5.85 -6.50
N ALA A 82 -20.50 -6.45 -7.19
CA ALA A 82 -20.47 -7.85 -7.58
C ALA A 82 -19.30 -8.20 -8.54
N LEU A 83 -18.71 -7.21 -9.22
CA LEU A 83 -17.61 -7.39 -10.16
C LEU A 83 -16.25 -6.95 -9.59
N GLN A 84 -16.22 -6.34 -8.43
CA GLN A 84 -14.98 -5.79 -7.84
C GLN A 84 -13.90 -6.85 -7.65
N ALA A 85 -14.26 -8.05 -7.21
CA ALA A 85 -13.31 -9.15 -7.01
C ALA A 85 -12.69 -9.67 -8.33
N CYS A 86 -13.33 -9.41 -9.49
CA CYS A 86 -12.80 -9.79 -10.81
C CYS A 86 -11.78 -8.80 -11.37
N ILE A 87 -11.74 -7.55 -10.87
CA ILE A 87 -10.88 -6.48 -11.41
C ILE A 87 -9.37 -6.84 -11.33
N PRO A 88 -8.84 -7.37 -10.21
CA PRO A 88 -7.43 -7.76 -10.14
C PRO A 88 -7.06 -8.85 -11.16
N LEU A 89 -8.00 -9.76 -11.40
CA LEU A 89 -7.80 -10.83 -12.38
C LEU A 89 -7.83 -10.26 -13.81
N LEU A 90 -8.78 -9.36 -14.13
CA LEU A 90 -8.79 -8.67 -15.43
C LEU A 90 -7.44 -8.01 -15.72
N GLY A 91 -6.87 -7.29 -14.75
CA GLY A 91 -5.55 -6.65 -14.92
C GLY A 91 -4.43 -7.64 -15.23
N LYS A 92 -4.41 -8.79 -14.53
CA LYS A 92 -3.43 -9.85 -14.80
C LYS A 92 -3.63 -10.49 -16.18
N LEU A 93 -4.88 -10.77 -16.56
CA LEU A 93 -5.20 -11.38 -17.84
C LEU A 93 -4.92 -10.44 -19.01
N THR A 94 -5.22 -9.14 -18.88
CA THR A 94 -4.94 -8.14 -19.92
C THR A 94 -3.45 -8.13 -20.33
N VAL A 95 -2.54 -8.32 -19.38
CA VAL A 95 -1.10 -8.36 -19.65
C VAL A 95 -0.60 -9.76 -20.00
N GLY A 96 -1.28 -10.82 -19.56
CA GLY A 96 -0.81 -12.19 -19.64
C GLY A 96 -1.44 -13.07 -20.75
N MET A 97 -2.44 -12.55 -21.45
CA MET A 97 -3.13 -13.25 -22.55
C MET A 97 -2.59 -12.83 -23.92
N GLY A 98 -3.06 -13.44 -24.99
CA GLY A 98 -2.83 -13.02 -26.38
C GLY A 98 -3.59 -11.75 -26.75
N ALA A 99 -3.17 -11.07 -27.80
CA ALA A 99 -3.85 -9.87 -28.30
C ALA A 99 -3.58 -9.66 -29.81
N ALA A 100 -4.53 -9.03 -30.51
CA ALA A 100 -4.40 -8.64 -31.92
C ALA A 100 -3.97 -9.80 -32.82
N GLY A 101 -4.52 -10.98 -32.61
CA GLY A 101 -4.22 -12.19 -33.40
C GLY A 101 -2.90 -12.87 -33.05
N GLN A 102 -2.15 -12.38 -32.08
CA GLN A 102 -0.98 -13.03 -31.51
C GLN A 102 -1.35 -13.82 -30.27
N ASP A 103 -0.78 -15.02 -30.11
CA ASP A 103 -0.95 -15.81 -28.90
C ASP A 103 -0.18 -15.18 -27.71
N TYR A 104 -0.37 -15.75 -26.52
CA TYR A 104 0.23 -15.22 -25.29
C TYR A 104 1.78 -15.36 -25.27
N GLU A 105 2.36 -16.34 -25.96
CA GLU A 105 3.81 -16.53 -26.03
C GLU A 105 4.45 -15.46 -26.94
N ALA A 106 3.85 -15.20 -28.10
CA ALA A 106 4.27 -14.15 -29.01
C ALA A 106 4.16 -12.77 -28.34
N MET A 107 3.04 -12.50 -27.63
CA MET A 107 2.85 -11.25 -26.88
C MET A 107 3.87 -11.11 -25.75
N ALA A 108 4.11 -12.15 -24.96
CA ALA A 108 5.11 -12.12 -23.90
C ALA A 108 6.53 -11.84 -24.45
N LYS A 109 6.88 -12.47 -25.56
CA LYS A 109 8.16 -12.23 -26.27
C LYS A 109 8.25 -10.79 -26.79
N ARG A 110 7.17 -10.28 -27.40
CA ARG A 110 7.09 -8.90 -27.91
C ARG A 110 7.26 -7.88 -26.77
N ILE A 111 6.56 -8.08 -25.63
CA ILE A 111 6.71 -7.26 -24.42
C ILE A 111 8.17 -7.30 -23.92
N ALA A 112 8.77 -8.48 -23.80
CA ALA A 112 10.12 -8.64 -23.30
C ALA A 112 11.18 -7.97 -24.20
N LEU A 113 10.97 -7.95 -25.51
CA LEU A 113 11.90 -7.34 -26.48
C LEU A 113 11.76 -5.83 -26.63
N LYS A 114 10.56 -5.29 -26.43
CA LYS A 114 10.21 -3.89 -26.79
C LYS A 114 9.94 -3.02 -25.57
N ALA A 115 9.34 -3.58 -24.53
CA ALA A 115 9.07 -2.86 -23.28
C ALA A 115 10.04 -3.26 -22.17
N GLY A 116 10.34 -2.35 -21.26
CA GLY A 116 11.07 -2.64 -20.02
C GLY A 116 10.16 -3.26 -18.95
N GLY A 117 8.91 -3.57 -19.31
CA GLY A 117 7.86 -4.17 -18.49
C GLY A 117 6.54 -3.43 -18.65
N ILE A 118 5.46 -4.20 -18.59
CA ILE A 118 4.07 -3.70 -18.50
C ILE A 118 3.45 -4.38 -17.28
N SER A 119 2.82 -3.59 -16.41
CA SER A 119 2.14 -4.09 -15.21
C SER A 119 0.81 -3.39 -15.01
N CYS A 120 -0.10 -4.02 -14.27
CA CYS A 120 -1.36 -3.42 -13.85
C CYS A 120 -1.42 -3.35 -12.32
N HIS A 121 -1.81 -2.19 -11.81
CA HIS A 121 -1.97 -1.91 -10.38
C HIS A 121 -3.37 -1.35 -10.13
N LEU A 122 -3.93 -1.70 -8.98
CA LEU A 122 -5.17 -1.12 -8.49
C LEU A 122 -4.85 -0.17 -7.34
N ALA A 123 -5.48 0.97 -7.34
CA ALA A 123 -5.34 1.97 -6.28
C ALA A 123 -6.68 2.61 -5.96
N ALA A 124 -6.94 2.81 -4.68
CA ALA A 124 -8.07 3.58 -4.18
C ALA A 124 -7.60 4.56 -3.12
N GLY A 125 -8.24 5.70 -3.04
CA GLY A 125 -7.94 6.73 -2.06
C GLY A 125 -9.06 7.72 -1.90
N ALA A 126 -8.84 8.71 -1.04
CA ALA A 126 -9.72 9.86 -0.87
C ALA A 126 -8.97 11.15 -1.21
N THR A 127 -9.71 12.20 -1.49
CA THR A 127 -9.17 13.56 -1.56
C THR A 127 -8.72 14.01 -0.16
N VAL A 128 -7.74 14.90 -0.11
CA VAL A 128 -7.14 15.37 1.17
C VAL A 128 -8.16 16.01 2.13
N ASP A 129 -9.28 16.50 1.62
CA ASP A 129 -10.41 17.03 2.37
C ASP A 129 -11.45 15.95 2.76
N GLY A 130 -11.27 14.72 2.29
CA GLY A 130 -12.17 13.60 2.52
C GLY A 130 -13.52 13.68 1.78
N SER A 131 -13.72 14.68 0.91
CA SER A 131 -15.01 14.92 0.25
C SER A 131 -15.36 13.92 -0.83
N ARG A 132 -14.36 13.32 -1.46
CA ARG A 132 -14.51 12.34 -2.55
C ARG A 132 -13.56 11.18 -2.39
N THR A 133 -13.96 10.02 -2.90
CA THR A 133 -13.10 8.87 -3.06
C THR A 133 -12.82 8.63 -4.54
N TRP A 134 -11.70 8.00 -4.85
CA TRP A 134 -11.31 7.62 -6.19
C TRP A 134 -10.81 6.19 -6.22
N GLN A 135 -11.03 5.51 -7.34
CA GLN A 135 -10.62 4.12 -7.56
C GLN A 135 -10.06 4.03 -8.98
N LYS A 136 -8.85 3.51 -9.15
CA LYS A 136 -8.15 3.49 -10.43
C LYS A 136 -7.54 2.13 -10.73
N MET A 137 -7.67 1.71 -11.99
CA MET A 137 -6.92 0.62 -12.58
C MET A 137 -5.81 1.23 -13.44
N ILE A 138 -4.56 1.02 -13.06
CA ILE A 138 -3.41 1.74 -13.62
C ILE A 138 -2.50 0.75 -14.34
N PHE A 139 -2.43 0.85 -15.66
CA PHE A 139 -1.42 0.17 -16.46
C PHE A 139 -0.16 1.02 -16.50
N ARG A 140 0.95 0.42 -16.16
CA ARG A 140 2.25 1.09 -16.08
C ARG A 140 3.22 0.44 -17.04
N ALA A 141 3.79 1.24 -17.95
CA ALA A 141 4.78 0.79 -18.91
C ALA A 141 6.04 1.63 -18.85
N LYS A 142 7.17 1.03 -19.19
CA LYS A 142 8.44 1.72 -19.40
C LYS A 142 9.13 1.18 -20.64
N SER A 143 9.82 2.04 -21.35
CA SER A 143 10.57 1.65 -22.54
C SER A 143 11.75 2.58 -22.82
N LEU A 144 12.70 2.11 -23.60
CA LEU A 144 13.69 3.01 -24.21
C LEU A 144 13.01 3.89 -25.26
N TYR A 145 13.50 5.11 -25.48
CA TYR A 145 12.93 6.05 -26.46
C TYR A 145 12.72 5.45 -27.85
N ARG A 146 13.67 4.64 -28.35
CA ARG A 146 13.56 3.96 -29.63
C ARG A 146 12.41 2.93 -29.74
N ASN A 147 11.83 2.55 -28.60
CA ASN A 147 10.77 1.53 -28.51
C ASN A 147 9.44 2.11 -28.03
N VAL A 148 9.32 3.44 -27.83
CA VAL A 148 8.11 4.06 -27.27
C VAL A 148 6.88 3.75 -28.13
N GLU A 149 6.97 3.96 -29.44
CA GLU A 149 5.89 3.69 -30.40
C GLU A 149 5.40 2.24 -30.29
N GLU A 150 6.34 1.29 -30.32
CA GLU A 150 6.01 -0.13 -30.24
C GLU A 150 5.46 -0.52 -28.87
N THR A 151 5.97 0.07 -27.77
CA THR A 151 5.43 -0.20 -26.43
C THR A 151 4.01 0.33 -26.27
N VAL A 152 3.71 1.52 -26.82
CA VAL A 152 2.36 2.06 -26.83
C VAL A 152 1.43 1.24 -27.74
N LYS A 153 1.94 0.74 -28.86
CA LYS A 153 1.19 -0.19 -29.73
C LYS A 153 0.87 -1.51 -29.03
N ILE A 154 1.76 -2.05 -28.20
CA ILE A 154 1.47 -3.22 -27.36
C ILE A 154 0.35 -2.91 -26.38
N LEU A 155 0.39 -1.72 -25.72
CA LEU A 155 -0.70 -1.30 -24.83
C LEU A 155 -2.04 -1.17 -25.58
N GLU A 156 -2.04 -0.59 -26.76
CA GLU A 156 -3.23 -0.52 -27.64
C GLU A 156 -3.77 -1.93 -27.89
N ASP A 157 -2.92 -2.85 -28.34
CA ASP A 157 -3.32 -4.23 -28.69
C ASP A 157 -3.92 -4.97 -27.52
N ILE A 158 -3.31 -4.93 -26.32
CA ILE A 158 -3.82 -5.63 -25.14
C ILE A 158 -5.09 -5.03 -24.56
N LEU A 159 -5.28 -3.71 -24.69
CA LEU A 159 -6.48 -3.02 -24.18
C LEU A 159 -7.67 -3.14 -25.15
N THR A 160 -7.45 -3.03 -26.46
CA THR A 160 -8.52 -2.98 -27.47
C THR A 160 -8.83 -4.34 -28.10
N ALA A 161 -7.81 -5.19 -28.25
CA ALA A 161 -7.88 -6.46 -28.97
C ALA A 161 -7.34 -7.66 -28.17
N GLY A 162 -7.39 -7.58 -26.84
CA GLY A 162 -7.00 -8.69 -25.94
C GLY A 162 -7.93 -9.89 -26.12
N ASP A 163 -7.33 -11.09 -26.23
CA ASP A 163 -8.05 -12.35 -26.44
C ASP A 163 -8.27 -13.08 -25.10
N LEU A 164 -9.52 -13.13 -24.63
CA LEU A 164 -9.94 -13.86 -23.44
C LEU A 164 -10.48 -15.26 -23.76
N SER A 165 -10.38 -15.74 -25.01
CA SER A 165 -10.95 -17.02 -25.42
C SER A 165 -10.06 -18.24 -25.09
N HIS A 166 -8.74 -18.03 -24.92
CA HIS A 166 -7.79 -19.11 -24.63
C HIS A 166 -7.93 -19.59 -23.18
N ARG A 167 -8.85 -20.53 -22.99
CA ARG A 167 -9.28 -21.01 -21.67
C ARG A 167 -8.12 -21.61 -20.85
N GLU A 168 -7.31 -22.48 -21.44
CA GLU A 168 -6.18 -23.13 -20.75
C GLU A 168 -5.24 -22.09 -20.15
N ARG A 169 -4.87 -21.06 -20.95
CA ARG A 169 -4.03 -19.98 -20.46
C ARG A 169 -4.70 -19.17 -19.34
N MET A 170 -6.00 -18.95 -19.43
CA MET A 170 -6.76 -18.28 -18.36
C MET A 170 -6.70 -19.10 -17.06
N CYS A 171 -6.91 -20.41 -17.12
CA CYS A 171 -6.77 -21.32 -15.96
C CYS A 171 -5.39 -21.25 -15.34
N ASP A 172 -4.33 -21.24 -16.17
CA ASP A 172 -2.94 -21.10 -15.69
C ASP A 172 -2.72 -19.80 -14.93
N LEU A 173 -3.21 -18.68 -15.45
CA LEU A 173 -3.08 -17.37 -14.81
C LEU A 173 -3.89 -17.26 -13.51
N VAL A 174 -5.05 -17.91 -13.44
CA VAL A 174 -5.84 -18.05 -12.19
C VAL A 174 -5.04 -18.87 -11.17
N ALA A 175 -4.51 -20.03 -11.57
CA ALA A 175 -3.71 -20.87 -10.69
C ALA A 175 -2.44 -20.16 -10.21
N GLU A 176 -1.74 -19.45 -11.09
CA GLU A 176 -0.58 -18.63 -10.74
C GLU A 176 -0.94 -17.52 -9.73
N ARG A 177 -2.05 -16.81 -9.96
CA ARG A 177 -2.54 -15.77 -9.03
C ARG A 177 -2.89 -16.36 -7.67
N LYS A 178 -3.61 -17.49 -7.65
CA LYS A 178 -3.93 -18.23 -6.42
C LYS A 178 -2.68 -18.59 -5.63
N ASN A 179 -1.71 -19.21 -6.29
CA ASN A 179 -0.48 -19.66 -5.64
C ASN A 179 0.35 -18.48 -5.13
N SER A 180 0.46 -17.41 -5.90
CA SER A 180 1.17 -16.19 -5.52
C SER A 180 0.54 -15.52 -4.29
N LEU A 181 -0.78 -15.34 -4.28
CA LEU A 181 -1.49 -14.76 -3.14
C LEU A 181 -1.36 -15.65 -1.89
N HIS A 182 -1.57 -16.95 -2.03
CA HIS A 182 -1.46 -17.89 -0.91
C HIS A 182 -0.05 -17.88 -0.30
N ALA A 183 0.98 -17.92 -1.14
CA ALA A 183 2.38 -17.87 -0.70
C ALA A 183 2.75 -16.53 -0.03
N SER A 184 2.04 -15.44 -0.34
CA SER A 184 2.30 -14.12 0.23
C SER A 184 1.72 -13.92 1.65
N VAL A 185 0.79 -14.78 2.09
CA VAL A 185 0.09 -14.60 3.38
C VAL A 185 1.07 -14.62 4.56
N ILE A 186 1.93 -15.64 4.66
CA ILE A 186 2.88 -15.74 5.79
C ILE A 186 3.96 -14.65 5.74
N PRO A 187 4.65 -14.37 4.60
CA PRO A 187 5.62 -13.28 4.55
C PRO A 187 5.03 -11.89 4.80
N SER A 188 3.75 -11.67 4.48
CA SER A 188 3.08 -10.37 4.57
C SER A 188 1.88 -10.36 5.52
N GLY A 189 1.82 -11.27 6.49
CA GLY A 189 0.65 -11.46 7.35
C GLY A 189 0.19 -10.20 8.09
N HIS A 190 1.12 -9.32 8.49
CA HIS A 190 0.80 -8.02 9.08
C HIS A 190 0.06 -7.08 8.13
N LEU A 191 0.34 -7.14 6.81
CA LEU A 191 -0.38 -6.35 5.82
C LEU A 191 -1.77 -6.92 5.55
N PHE A 192 -1.91 -8.25 5.53
CA PHE A 192 -3.23 -8.90 5.44
C PHE A 192 -4.08 -8.57 6.67
N ALA A 193 -3.50 -8.62 7.87
CA ALA A 193 -4.19 -8.25 9.10
C ALA A 193 -4.60 -6.76 9.09
N MET A 194 -3.70 -5.87 8.65
CA MET A 194 -3.99 -4.44 8.52
C MET A 194 -5.17 -4.20 7.56
N ARG A 195 -5.16 -4.78 6.36
CA ARG A 195 -6.25 -4.65 5.38
C ARG A 195 -7.57 -5.16 5.91
N SER A 196 -7.55 -6.35 6.52
CA SER A 196 -8.75 -6.97 7.11
C SER A 196 -9.39 -6.08 8.18
N ALA A 197 -8.59 -5.50 9.08
CA ALA A 197 -9.10 -4.58 10.10
C ALA A 197 -9.53 -3.23 9.54
N ALA A 198 -8.84 -2.71 8.51
CA ALA A 198 -9.12 -1.40 7.93
C ALA A 198 -10.39 -1.37 7.05
N ALA A 199 -10.82 -2.51 6.53
CA ALA A 199 -11.90 -2.62 5.53
C ALA A 199 -13.21 -1.95 5.96
N ALA A 200 -13.53 -1.96 7.25
CA ALA A 200 -14.75 -1.34 7.80
C ALA A 200 -14.63 0.17 8.03
N LEU A 201 -13.44 0.77 7.87
CA LEU A 201 -13.19 2.15 8.29
C LEU A 201 -13.34 3.18 7.16
N SER A 202 -13.16 2.77 5.90
CA SER A 202 -13.34 3.64 4.74
C SER A 202 -13.54 2.84 3.44
N LEU A 203 -14.16 3.45 2.43
CA LEU A 203 -14.33 2.82 1.12
C LEU A 203 -12.99 2.49 0.44
N PRO A 204 -11.97 3.36 0.42
CA PRO A 204 -10.67 3.00 -0.13
C PRO A 204 -10.03 1.78 0.56
N ALA A 205 -10.12 1.69 1.88
CA ALA A 205 -9.59 0.54 2.62
C ALA A 205 -10.38 -0.74 2.35
N TYR A 206 -11.70 -0.64 2.19
CA TYR A 206 -12.54 -1.77 1.79
C TYR A 206 -12.16 -2.28 0.39
N ARG A 207 -11.92 -1.38 -0.57
CA ARG A 207 -11.46 -1.75 -1.91
C ARG A 207 -10.07 -2.39 -1.88
N ASP A 208 -9.13 -1.85 -1.09
CA ASP A 208 -7.79 -2.45 -0.95
C ASP A 208 -7.88 -3.88 -0.40
N GLU A 209 -8.76 -4.13 0.56
CA GLU A 209 -9.02 -5.47 1.09
C GLU A 209 -9.62 -6.40 0.03
N GLN A 210 -10.64 -5.96 -0.73
CA GLN A 210 -11.26 -6.74 -1.80
C GLN A 210 -10.29 -7.10 -2.93
N TRP A 211 -9.32 -6.24 -3.23
CA TRP A 211 -8.38 -6.44 -4.35
C TRP A 211 -7.08 -7.12 -3.94
N HIS A 212 -6.62 -6.93 -2.70
CA HIS A 212 -5.30 -7.36 -2.24
C HIS A 212 -5.33 -8.12 -0.91
N GLY A 213 -6.49 -8.23 -0.27
CA GLY A 213 -6.65 -8.87 1.03
C GLY A 213 -7.13 -10.32 0.96
N ILE A 214 -7.72 -10.75 2.07
CA ILE A 214 -8.22 -12.13 2.23
C ILE A 214 -9.46 -12.39 1.35
N THR A 215 -10.29 -11.37 1.11
CA THR A 215 -11.44 -11.49 0.21
C THR A 215 -10.99 -11.88 -1.20
N GLN A 216 -9.92 -11.25 -1.71
CA GLN A 216 -9.34 -11.63 -3.01
C GLN A 216 -8.77 -13.05 -2.99
N LEU A 217 -8.09 -13.43 -1.91
CA LEU A 217 -7.57 -14.79 -1.78
C LEU A 217 -8.68 -15.84 -1.82
N ARG A 218 -9.75 -15.65 -1.05
CA ARG A 218 -10.92 -16.54 -1.02
C ARG A 218 -11.62 -16.60 -2.38
N PHE A 219 -11.80 -15.45 -3.02
CA PHE A 219 -12.39 -15.38 -4.36
C PHE A 219 -11.59 -16.20 -5.38
N ILE A 220 -10.28 -16.02 -5.46
CA ILE A 220 -9.44 -16.72 -6.43
C ILE A 220 -9.34 -18.24 -6.14
N HIS A 221 -9.41 -18.65 -4.86
CA HIS A 221 -9.49 -20.06 -4.48
C HIS A 221 -10.80 -20.70 -4.90
N HIS A 222 -11.92 -20.00 -4.70
CA HIS A 222 -13.24 -20.45 -5.17
C HIS A 222 -13.26 -20.60 -6.68
N LEU A 223 -12.81 -19.56 -7.38
CA LEU A 223 -12.74 -19.53 -8.83
C LEU A 223 -11.90 -20.68 -9.42
N ALA A 224 -10.72 -20.97 -8.84
CA ALA A 224 -9.87 -22.07 -9.28
C ALA A 224 -10.53 -23.46 -9.10
N ARG A 225 -11.49 -23.61 -8.19
CA ARG A 225 -12.28 -24.84 -8.03
C ARG A 225 -13.42 -24.92 -9.04
N GLU A 226 -14.10 -23.81 -9.31
CA GLU A 226 -15.23 -23.75 -10.28
C GLU A 226 -14.75 -23.87 -11.72
N ASP A 227 -13.60 -23.31 -12.05
CA ASP A 227 -13.01 -23.39 -13.38
C ASP A 227 -12.66 -24.83 -13.76
N ALA A 228 -12.23 -25.63 -12.77
CA ALA A 228 -12.07 -27.08 -12.95
C ALA A 228 -13.39 -27.80 -13.31
N ALA A 229 -14.56 -27.21 -13.01
CA ALA A 229 -15.89 -27.72 -13.33
C ALA A 229 -16.46 -27.20 -14.66
N GLY A 230 -15.77 -26.29 -15.37
CA GLY A 230 -16.16 -25.86 -16.71
C GLY A 230 -17.11 -24.66 -16.79
N ASN A 231 -17.12 -23.78 -15.80
CA ASN A 231 -18.02 -22.63 -15.76
C ASN A 231 -17.58 -21.48 -16.70
N ASN A 232 -18.42 -21.08 -17.66
CA ASN A 232 -18.12 -20.01 -18.63
C ASN A 232 -18.45 -18.59 -18.13
N ASP A 233 -19.09 -18.44 -16.97
CA ASP A 233 -19.54 -17.16 -16.42
C ASP A 233 -18.40 -16.15 -16.19
N LEU A 234 -17.20 -16.63 -15.89
CA LEU A 234 -16.02 -15.79 -15.69
C LEU A 234 -15.62 -15.03 -16.96
N GLN A 235 -15.59 -15.70 -18.11
CA GLN A 235 -15.20 -15.07 -19.38
C GLN A 235 -16.16 -13.94 -19.75
N GLU A 236 -17.46 -14.14 -19.57
CA GLU A 236 -18.48 -13.13 -19.82
C GLU A 236 -18.33 -11.93 -18.87
N LYS A 237 -18.12 -12.17 -17.58
CA LYS A 237 -17.85 -11.11 -16.57
C LYS A 237 -16.61 -10.30 -16.92
N LEU A 238 -15.51 -10.95 -17.31
CA LEU A 238 -14.28 -10.28 -17.69
C LEU A 238 -14.43 -9.48 -18.99
N ALA A 239 -15.16 -10.00 -19.98
CA ALA A 239 -15.46 -9.29 -21.22
C ALA A 239 -16.33 -8.04 -20.95
N SER A 240 -17.34 -8.18 -20.08
CA SER A 240 -18.16 -7.04 -19.64
C SER A 240 -17.33 -5.98 -18.93
N LEU A 241 -16.49 -6.38 -17.96
CA LEU A 241 -15.59 -5.47 -17.26
C LEU A 241 -14.63 -4.75 -18.21
N ARG A 242 -13.99 -5.46 -19.15
CA ARG A 242 -13.11 -4.88 -20.16
C ARG A 242 -13.83 -3.79 -20.96
N ASN A 243 -15.03 -4.08 -21.46
CA ASN A 243 -15.84 -3.14 -22.22
C ASN A 243 -16.32 -1.93 -21.39
N MET A 244 -16.47 -2.11 -20.08
CA MET A 244 -16.86 -1.06 -19.15
C MET A 244 -15.67 -0.15 -18.81
N ILE A 245 -14.48 -0.72 -18.55
CA ILE A 245 -13.33 -0.02 -17.99
C ILE A 245 -12.48 0.64 -19.08
N PHE A 246 -12.14 -0.08 -20.17
CA PHE A 246 -11.16 0.42 -21.15
C PHE A 246 -11.81 1.36 -22.16
N ARG A 247 -12.23 2.50 -21.65
CA ARG A 247 -12.89 3.57 -22.41
C ARG A 247 -12.14 4.88 -22.29
N LYS A 248 -12.22 5.68 -23.36
CA LYS A 248 -11.55 6.99 -23.45
C LYS A 248 -11.93 7.91 -22.28
N GLU A 249 -13.21 7.98 -21.94
CA GLU A 249 -13.74 8.88 -20.92
C GLU A 249 -13.27 8.56 -19.50
N ARG A 250 -12.75 7.36 -19.27
CA ARG A 250 -12.26 6.90 -17.97
C ARG A 250 -10.76 7.07 -17.80
N LEU A 251 -10.07 7.41 -18.88
CA LEU A 251 -8.61 7.41 -18.95
C LEU A 251 -8.03 8.76 -18.50
N ALA A 252 -7.03 8.70 -17.64
CA ALA A 252 -6.05 9.76 -17.45
C ALA A 252 -4.66 9.21 -17.77
N LEU A 253 -3.82 10.04 -18.38
CA LEU A 253 -2.45 9.67 -18.76
C LEU A 253 -1.45 10.39 -17.87
N ASN A 254 -0.37 9.69 -17.53
CA ASN A 254 0.76 10.22 -16.77
C ASN A 254 2.06 9.85 -17.48
N MET A 255 2.80 10.85 -17.90
CA MET A 255 3.99 10.70 -18.73
C MET A 255 5.22 11.27 -18.02
N THR A 256 6.26 10.46 -17.88
CA THR A 256 7.51 10.88 -17.24
C THR A 256 8.68 10.57 -18.14
N ALA A 257 9.36 11.61 -18.63
CA ALA A 257 10.55 11.54 -19.45
C ALA A 257 11.18 12.94 -19.55
N ASP A 258 12.31 13.08 -20.22
CA ASP A 258 12.76 14.41 -20.70
C ASP A 258 11.89 14.89 -21.88
N SER A 259 12.09 16.14 -22.31
CA SER A 259 11.29 16.78 -23.37
C SER A 259 11.18 15.93 -24.63
N LYS A 260 12.27 15.23 -25.03
CA LYS A 260 12.27 14.34 -26.21
C LYS A 260 11.39 13.13 -25.99
N GLY A 261 11.51 12.49 -24.82
CA GLY A 261 10.68 11.34 -24.47
C GLY A 261 9.20 11.69 -24.32
N LEU A 262 8.90 12.89 -23.79
CA LEU A 262 7.52 13.40 -23.68
C LEU A 262 6.87 13.64 -25.04
N SER A 263 7.63 14.15 -26.05
CA SER A 263 7.11 14.27 -27.41
C SER A 263 6.77 12.91 -28.01
N LEU A 264 7.69 11.93 -27.92
CA LEU A 264 7.48 10.58 -28.41
C LEU A 264 6.26 9.91 -27.75
N LEU A 265 6.12 10.06 -26.42
CA LEU A 265 4.96 9.51 -25.70
C LEU A 265 3.66 10.18 -26.12
N SER A 266 3.66 11.51 -26.31
CA SER A 266 2.46 12.25 -26.72
C SER A 266 1.96 11.84 -28.08
N GLU A 267 2.87 11.69 -29.07
CA GLU A 267 2.55 11.26 -30.43
C GLU A 267 1.98 9.82 -30.44
N ALA A 268 2.66 8.90 -29.79
CA ALA A 268 2.22 7.50 -29.72
C ALA A 268 0.89 7.34 -28.96
N ALA A 269 0.72 8.03 -27.82
CA ALA A 269 -0.48 7.98 -27.02
C ALA A 269 -1.69 8.57 -27.74
N ALA A 270 -1.53 9.58 -28.60
CA ALA A 270 -2.62 10.14 -29.40
C ALA A 270 -3.29 9.07 -30.26
N THR A 271 -2.49 8.25 -30.93
CA THR A 271 -2.96 7.14 -31.76
C THR A 271 -3.72 6.08 -30.93
N LEU A 272 -3.18 5.72 -29.75
CA LEU A 272 -3.85 4.77 -28.86
C LEU A 272 -5.20 5.31 -28.39
N VAL A 273 -5.25 6.58 -27.97
CA VAL A 273 -6.47 7.21 -27.45
C VAL A 273 -7.59 7.23 -28.49
N GLU A 274 -7.26 7.44 -29.79
CA GLU A 274 -8.22 7.39 -30.90
C GLU A 274 -8.81 5.99 -31.11
N LYS A 275 -8.09 4.94 -30.73
CA LYS A 275 -8.54 3.54 -30.86
C LYS A 275 -9.40 3.07 -29.70
N LEU A 276 -9.33 3.75 -28.55
CA LEU A 276 -10.18 3.41 -27.43
C LEU A 276 -11.65 3.77 -27.72
N SER A 277 -12.54 2.87 -27.34
CA SER A 277 -13.98 3.13 -27.47
C SER A 277 -14.38 4.36 -26.69
N GLY A 278 -15.13 5.27 -27.32
CA GLY A 278 -15.77 6.41 -26.66
C GLY A 278 -17.27 6.15 -26.49
N ASN A 279 -17.81 6.41 -25.30
CA ASN A 279 -19.25 6.54 -25.05
C ASN A 279 -19.48 7.34 -23.77
N ARG A 280 -20.30 8.37 -23.79
CA ARG A 280 -20.38 9.43 -22.77
C ARG A 280 -21.10 9.05 -21.47
N GLU A 281 -21.54 7.83 -21.28
CA GLU A 281 -22.23 7.46 -20.04
C GLU A 281 -21.21 7.04 -18.98
N HIS A 282 -20.84 7.99 -18.10
CA HIS A 282 -20.34 7.65 -16.78
C HIS A 282 -21.52 7.18 -15.93
N GLY A 283 -21.45 5.97 -15.42
CA GLY A 283 -22.34 5.56 -14.34
C GLY A 283 -22.11 6.46 -13.11
N ASN A 284 -23.17 6.77 -12.38
CA ASN A 284 -22.99 7.38 -11.06
C ASN A 284 -22.27 6.39 -10.15
N PRO A 285 -21.31 6.86 -9.31
CA PRO A 285 -20.72 6.00 -8.30
C PRO A 285 -21.83 5.34 -7.47
N HIS A 286 -21.77 4.02 -7.36
CA HIS A 286 -22.70 3.31 -6.49
C HIS A 286 -22.34 3.56 -5.03
N GLU A 287 -23.35 3.86 -4.20
CA GLU A 287 -23.18 3.83 -2.77
C GLU A 287 -22.85 2.38 -2.36
N THR A 288 -21.60 2.17 -1.96
CA THR A 288 -21.15 0.87 -1.46
C THR A 288 -21.26 0.88 0.06
N PRO A 289 -22.13 0.05 0.66
CA PRO A 289 -22.18 -0.08 2.11
C PRO A 289 -20.88 -0.71 2.60
N LEU A 290 -20.25 -0.07 3.59
CA LEU A 290 -19.10 -0.65 4.25
C LEU A 290 -19.50 -1.84 5.12
N PRO A 291 -18.66 -2.87 5.27
CA PRO A 291 -18.90 -3.94 6.21
C PRO A 291 -18.98 -3.38 7.64
N SER A 292 -19.80 -3.98 8.47
CA SER A 292 -19.83 -3.63 9.89
C SER A 292 -18.47 -3.92 10.52
N PRO A 293 -17.94 -3.00 11.37
CA PRO A 293 -16.71 -3.27 12.10
C PRO A 293 -16.81 -4.56 12.91
N ALA A 294 -15.89 -5.48 12.66
CA ALA A 294 -15.81 -6.75 13.35
C ALA A 294 -14.35 -7.12 13.60
N HIS A 295 -14.06 -7.58 14.81
CA HIS A 295 -12.73 -8.08 15.12
C HIS A 295 -12.58 -9.49 14.55
N ALA A 296 -11.52 -9.74 13.79
CA ALA A 296 -11.29 -10.97 13.04
C ALA A 296 -10.08 -11.75 13.56
N GLY A 297 -10.23 -13.07 13.63
CA GLY A 297 -9.12 -14.01 13.85
C GLY A 297 -9.05 -14.98 12.68
N ILE A 298 -8.02 -14.85 11.84
CA ILE A 298 -7.86 -15.67 10.64
C ILE A 298 -6.84 -16.77 10.90
N ALA A 299 -7.32 -18.02 10.81
CA ALA A 299 -6.47 -19.18 11.01
C ALA A 299 -5.51 -19.41 9.85
N ILE A 300 -4.21 -19.36 10.14
CA ILE A 300 -3.14 -19.62 9.17
C ILE A 300 -2.19 -20.71 9.69
N PRO A 301 -1.53 -21.48 8.83
CA PRO A 301 -0.58 -22.52 9.24
C PRO A 301 0.79 -21.91 9.58
N ALA A 302 0.86 -21.12 10.65
CA ALA A 302 2.08 -20.46 11.11
C ALA A 302 2.19 -20.49 12.62
N GLN A 303 3.40 -20.80 13.14
CA GLN A 303 3.69 -20.80 14.58
C GLN A 303 3.77 -19.40 15.21
N VAL A 304 3.68 -18.36 14.39
CA VAL A 304 3.72 -16.95 14.79
C VAL A 304 2.43 -16.27 14.41
N SER A 305 2.12 -15.18 15.10
CA SER A 305 0.93 -14.37 14.83
C SER A 305 1.31 -13.03 14.20
N TYR A 306 0.33 -12.38 13.60
CA TYR A 306 0.38 -11.02 13.09
C TYR A 306 -0.83 -10.28 13.67
N VAL A 307 -0.56 -9.32 14.53
CA VAL A 307 -1.61 -8.60 15.26
C VAL A 307 -1.70 -7.20 14.70
N ALA A 308 -2.88 -6.82 14.24
CA ALA A 308 -3.18 -5.48 13.76
C ALA A 308 -4.34 -4.88 14.56
N GLU A 309 -4.18 -3.64 15.00
CA GLU A 309 -5.23 -2.81 15.57
C GLU A 309 -5.24 -1.48 14.82
N ILE A 310 -6.36 -1.19 14.13
CA ILE A 310 -6.49 -0.06 13.22
C ILE A 310 -7.49 0.94 13.79
N LEU A 311 -7.07 2.19 13.80
CA LEU A 311 -7.85 3.32 14.27
C LEU A 311 -8.18 4.21 13.09
N LYS A 312 -9.41 4.69 13.01
CA LYS A 312 -9.76 5.79 12.12
C LYS A 312 -9.06 7.06 12.62
N ALA A 313 -8.37 7.74 11.73
CA ALA A 313 -7.57 8.92 12.05
C ALA A 313 -7.94 10.09 11.13
N PRO A 314 -7.61 11.32 11.51
CA PRO A 314 -7.77 12.50 10.66
C PRO A 314 -7.00 12.35 9.33
N GLY A 315 -7.48 13.04 8.28
CA GLY A 315 -6.82 13.08 6.98
C GLY A 315 -5.67 14.09 6.90
N TYR A 316 -5.11 14.21 5.69
CA TYR A 316 -3.90 15.01 5.42
C TYR A 316 -4.05 16.50 5.77
N ALA A 317 -5.22 17.08 5.54
CA ALA A 317 -5.48 18.51 5.78
C ALA A 317 -5.60 18.87 7.27
N ASP A 318 -5.83 17.89 8.13
CA ASP A 318 -6.03 18.09 9.55
C ASP A 318 -4.75 18.55 10.27
N LEU A 319 -4.93 19.31 11.34
CA LEU A 319 -3.82 19.80 12.16
C LEU A 319 -3.11 18.68 12.92
N LEU A 320 -3.81 17.61 13.27
CA LEU A 320 -3.25 16.44 13.95
C LEU A 320 -2.34 15.60 13.05
N ALA A 321 -2.43 15.73 11.73
CA ALA A 321 -1.66 14.89 10.80
C ALA A 321 -0.14 14.93 11.08
N ALA A 322 0.41 16.10 11.36
CA ALA A 322 1.84 16.25 11.70
C ALA A 322 2.21 15.51 12.98
N SER A 323 1.39 15.65 14.03
CA SER A 323 1.59 14.99 15.32
C SER A 323 1.51 13.46 15.18
N LEU A 324 0.55 12.94 14.40
CA LEU A 324 0.39 11.50 14.19
C LEU A 324 1.54 10.89 13.37
N ILE A 325 2.10 11.62 12.39
CA ILE A 325 3.29 11.19 11.64
C ILE A 325 4.49 11.06 12.59
N VAL A 326 4.74 12.07 13.44
CA VAL A 326 5.84 12.04 14.41
C VAL A 326 5.62 10.97 15.47
N ALA A 327 4.38 10.84 15.97
CA ALA A 327 3.99 9.83 16.94
C ALA A 327 4.22 8.41 16.44
N ALA A 328 3.86 8.13 15.19
CA ALA A 328 4.08 6.81 14.60
C ALA A 328 5.57 6.42 14.61
N LYS A 329 6.49 7.37 14.37
CA LYS A 329 7.94 7.14 14.47
C LYS A 329 8.41 6.97 15.92
N LEU A 330 7.92 7.83 16.81
CA LEU A 330 8.26 7.78 18.23
C LEU A 330 7.85 6.45 18.85
N LEU A 331 6.60 6.02 18.62
CA LEU A 331 6.06 4.78 19.14
C LEU A 331 6.77 3.55 18.56
N SER A 332 6.99 3.53 17.23
CA SER A 332 7.66 2.40 16.56
C SER A 332 9.07 2.18 17.07
N ASN A 333 9.86 3.26 17.19
CA ASN A 333 11.28 3.16 17.53
C ASN A 333 11.56 3.08 19.04
N GLY A 334 10.59 3.50 19.87
CA GLY A 334 10.69 3.49 21.32
C GLY A 334 9.84 2.41 21.97
N TYR A 335 8.59 2.76 22.23
CA TYR A 335 7.68 1.97 23.04
C TYR A 335 7.39 0.58 22.46
N LEU A 336 6.97 0.49 21.21
CA LEU A 336 6.63 -0.78 20.58
C LEU A 336 7.87 -1.65 20.34
N TYR A 337 8.98 -1.05 19.93
CA TYR A 337 10.24 -1.77 19.79
C TYR A 337 10.64 -2.44 21.11
N LYS A 338 10.61 -1.69 22.23
CA LYS A 338 10.96 -2.22 23.55
C LYS A 338 10.01 -3.33 24.00
N HIS A 339 8.70 -3.09 23.95
CA HIS A 339 7.73 -3.99 24.57
C HIS A 339 7.35 -5.19 23.70
N ILE A 340 7.26 -5.01 22.39
CA ILE A 340 6.83 -6.07 21.47
C ILE A 340 8.04 -6.86 20.95
N ARG A 341 9.11 -6.18 20.52
CA ARG A 341 10.26 -6.86 19.96
C ARG A 341 11.25 -7.34 21.05
N VAL A 342 11.77 -6.42 21.87
CA VAL A 342 12.85 -6.76 22.81
C VAL A 342 12.35 -7.63 23.95
N GLN A 343 11.23 -7.26 24.57
CA GLN A 343 10.63 -7.97 25.71
C GLN A 343 9.68 -9.08 25.26
N GLY A 344 8.86 -8.82 24.24
CA GLY A 344 7.86 -9.76 23.74
C GLY A 344 8.39 -10.79 22.75
N GLY A 345 9.60 -10.63 22.20
CA GLY A 345 10.21 -11.61 21.28
C GLY A 345 9.64 -11.63 19.88
N ALA A 346 8.77 -10.69 19.50
CA ALA A 346 8.32 -10.53 18.14
C ALA A 346 9.47 -10.05 17.23
N TYR A 347 9.38 -10.37 15.94
CA TYR A 347 10.37 -9.86 14.97
C TYR A 347 10.24 -8.34 14.77
N GLY A 348 9.04 -7.77 14.88
CA GLY A 348 8.79 -6.34 14.83
C GLY A 348 7.49 -5.92 15.49
N GLY A 349 7.51 -4.73 16.10
CA GLY A 349 6.34 -3.97 16.52
C GLY A 349 6.39 -2.60 15.84
N MET A 350 5.33 -2.20 15.17
CA MET A 350 5.30 -1.02 14.32
C MET A 350 4.05 -0.19 14.58
N CYS A 351 4.20 1.11 14.46
CA CYS A 351 3.10 2.05 14.36
C CYS A 351 3.21 2.79 13.03
N GLN A 352 2.12 2.89 12.30
CA GLN A 352 2.07 3.56 11.00
C GLN A 352 0.88 4.51 10.98
N TYR A 353 1.05 5.64 10.35
CA TYR A 353 -0.03 6.56 10.05
C TYR A 353 0.08 6.99 8.59
N ASP A 354 -1.01 6.80 7.86
CA ASP A 354 -1.14 7.28 6.49
C ASP A 354 -2.21 8.39 6.45
N PRO A 355 -1.81 9.64 6.28
CA PRO A 355 -2.74 10.76 6.25
C PRO A 355 -3.65 10.79 5.00
N LEU A 356 -3.29 10.10 3.91
CA LEU A 356 -4.15 10.04 2.72
C LEU A 356 -5.30 9.03 2.91
N SER A 357 -5.05 7.95 3.63
CA SER A 357 -6.11 6.97 3.96
C SER A 357 -6.86 7.32 5.25
N GLY A 358 -6.32 8.20 6.09
CA GLY A 358 -6.88 8.51 7.40
C GLY A 358 -6.85 7.32 8.35
N LEU A 359 -5.78 6.51 8.30
CA LEU A 359 -5.63 5.31 9.11
C LEU A 359 -4.37 5.38 9.98
N PHE A 360 -4.56 5.06 11.26
CA PHE A 360 -3.47 4.87 12.21
C PHE A 360 -3.44 3.40 12.65
N ALA A 361 -2.30 2.74 12.48
CA ALA A 361 -2.17 1.31 12.62
C ALA A 361 -1.12 0.93 13.66
N PHE A 362 -1.48 0.09 14.60
CA PHE A 362 -0.55 -0.69 15.40
C PHE A 362 -0.43 -2.08 14.77
N LEU A 363 0.81 -2.54 14.54
CA LEU A 363 1.09 -3.79 13.85
C LEU A 363 2.17 -4.58 14.57
N SER A 364 2.02 -5.90 14.64
CA SER A 364 3.14 -6.78 15.00
C SER A 364 3.46 -7.76 13.86
N TYR A 365 4.70 -8.18 13.80
CA TYR A 365 5.21 -9.06 12.76
C TYR A 365 5.94 -10.25 13.35
N ARG A 366 5.49 -11.46 12.99
CA ARG A 366 6.00 -12.73 13.52
C ARG A 366 6.05 -12.71 15.05
N ASP A 367 4.89 -12.51 15.63
CA ASP A 367 4.71 -12.29 17.05
C ASP A 367 4.35 -13.61 17.76
N PRO A 368 5.05 -14.03 18.82
CA PRO A 368 4.65 -15.17 19.61
C PRO A 368 3.43 -14.90 20.52
N HIS A 369 3.03 -13.64 20.70
CA HIS A 369 2.00 -13.20 21.62
C HIS A 369 0.85 -12.49 20.90
N ILE A 370 -0.39 -12.69 21.35
CA ILE A 370 -1.58 -12.00 20.87
C ILE A 370 -2.11 -11.05 21.94
N VAL A 371 -2.42 -11.61 23.12
CA VAL A 371 -3.08 -10.86 24.21
C VAL A 371 -2.17 -9.78 24.78
N GLU A 372 -0.91 -10.13 25.03
CA GLU A 372 0.10 -9.22 25.57
C GLU A 372 0.39 -8.08 24.57
N THR A 373 0.42 -8.38 23.27
CA THR A 373 0.63 -7.39 22.22
C THR A 373 -0.55 -6.42 22.13
N LEU A 374 -1.79 -6.91 22.15
CA LEU A 374 -2.98 -6.06 22.20
C LEU A 374 -3.02 -5.22 23.48
N LYS A 375 -2.53 -5.77 24.59
CA LYS A 375 -2.39 -5.02 25.84
C LYS A 375 -1.36 -3.87 25.69
N VAL A 376 -0.22 -4.12 25.05
CA VAL A 376 0.76 -3.06 24.74
C VAL A 376 0.13 -1.95 23.91
N TYR A 377 -0.68 -2.27 22.90
CA TYR A 377 -1.38 -1.24 22.11
C TYR A 377 -2.34 -0.42 22.97
N SER A 378 -3.18 -1.09 23.77
CA SER A 378 -4.16 -0.43 24.64
C SER A 378 -3.51 0.38 25.79
N ASP A 379 -2.32 0.01 26.25
CA ASP A 379 -1.59 0.71 27.30
C ASP A 379 -0.83 1.94 26.77
N THR A 380 -0.76 2.17 25.45
CA THR A 380 -0.04 3.29 24.84
C THR A 380 -0.41 4.67 25.42
N PRO A 381 -1.70 5.02 25.62
CA PRO A 381 -2.04 6.32 26.23
C PRO A 381 -1.54 6.45 27.67
N ALA A 382 -1.62 5.39 28.47
CA ALA A 382 -1.14 5.41 29.84
C ALA A 382 0.38 5.50 29.93
N PHE A 383 1.10 4.88 29.00
CA PHE A 383 2.54 5.04 28.83
C PHE A 383 2.90 6.50 28.53
N LEU A 384 2.29 7.08 27.51
CA LEU A 384 2.55 8.47 27.11
C LEU A 384 2.23 9.48 28.23
N ALA A 385 1.22 9.21 29.06
CA ALA A 385 0.88 10.09 30.18
C ALA A 385 1.92 10.04 31.34
N LYS A 386 2.65 8.94 31.48
CA LYS A 386 3.63 8.74 32.57
C LYS A 386 5.05 9.11 32.16
N GLU A 387 5.44 8.79 30.97
CA GLU A 387 6.81 8.96 30.47
C GLU A 387 6.94 10.33 29.81
N LYS A 388 7.91 11.13 30.27
CA LYS A 388 8.30 12.34 29.54
C LYS A 388 9.10 11.92 28.32
N VAL A 389 8.66 12.31 27.16
CA VAL A 389 9.40 12.13 25.91
C VAL A 389 10.67 12.99 25.99
N LYS A 390 11.82 12.37 25.95
CA LYS A 390 13.08 13.12 25.97
C LYS A 390 13.21 13.91 24.66
N ARG A 391 13.76 15.12 24.77
CA ARG A 391 13.99 15.98 23.59
C ARG A 391 14.74 15.26 22.47
N GLU A 392 15.73 14.45 22.82
CA GLU A 392 16.52 13.66 21.86
C GLU A 392 15.65 12.61 21.12
N GLU A 393 14.69 12.00 21.80
CA GLU A 393 13.76 11.01 21.20
C GLU A 393 12.78 11.70 20.26
N LEU A 394 12.29 12.87 20.62
CA LEU A 394 11.44 13.70 19.74
C LEU A 394 12.22 14.14 18.50
N GLU A 395 13.43 14.64 18.65
CA GLU A 395 14.30 15.04 17.52
C GLU A 395 14.52 13.86 16.57
N LYS A 396 14.82 12.66 17.09
CA LYS A 396 14.96 11.44 16.28
C LYS A 396 13.67 11.08 15.55
N ALA A 397 12.51 11.23 16.20
CA ALA A 397 11.22 10.95 15.58
C ALA A 397 10.88 11.93 14.45
N ILE A 398 11.15 13.24 14.64
CA ILE A 398 11.00 14.29 13.63
C ILE A 398 11.92 14.00 12.43
N ILE A 399 13.21 13.76 12.67
CA ILE A 399 14.18 13.43 11.61
C ILE A 399 13.74 12.17 10.86
N GLY A 400 13.32 11.13 11.57
CA GLY A 400 12.81 9.90 10.96
C GLY A 400 11.52 10.10 10.15
N ALA A 401 10.64 11.02 10.57
CA ALA A 401 9.43 11.41 9.83
C ALA A 401 9.79 12.14 8.53
N ILE A 402 10.66 13.13 8.60
CA ILE A 402 11.16 13.86 7.43
C ILE A 402 11.92 12.93 6.48
N GLY A 403 12.78 12.04 6.99
CA GLY A 403 13.51 11.08 6.17
C GLY A 403 12.58 10.10 5.41
N THR A 404 11.37 9.84 5.93
CA THR A 404 10.36 9.07 5.19
C THR A 404 9.71 9.89 4.08
N ILE A 405 9.46 11.18 4.32
CA ILE A 405 8.87 12.11 3.33
C ILE A 405 9.89 12.41 2.21
N ASP A 406 11.16 12.56 2.56
CA ASP A 406 12.25 12.91 1.67
C ASP A 406 12.96 11.68 1.05
N LYS A 407 12.35 10.49 1.20
CA LYS A 407 12.93 9.28 0.61
C LYS A 407 13.25 9.51 -0.88
N PRO A 408 14.49 9.26 -1.31
CA PRO A 408 14.85 9.38 -2.72
C PRO A 408 13.93 8.54 -3.62
N MET A 409 13.49 9.14 -4.71
CA MET A 409 12.62 8.50 -5.69
C MET A 409 13.29 8.49 -7.06
N ASP A 410 13.25 7.35 -7.74
CA ASP A 410 13.57 7.26 -9.15
C ASP A 410 12.53 8.03 -10.01
N PRO A 411 12.84 8.34 -11.28
CA PRO A 411 11.94 9.11 -12.12
C PRO A 411 10.54 8.50 -12.28
N GLN A 412 10.44 7.17 -12.36
CA GLN A 412 9.15 6.46 -12.44
C GLN A 412 8.31 6.68 -11.19
N THR A 413 8.93 6.56 -10.03
CA THR A 413 8.27 6.76 -8.72
C THR A 413 7.88 8.23 -8.54
N ARG A 414 8.68 9.19 -9.01
CA ARG A 414 8.34 10.62 -8.96
C ARG A 414 7.08 10.90 -9.76
N GLY A 415 7.03 10.49 -11.04
CA GLY A 415 5.85 10.68 -11.88
C GLY A 415 4.61 10.01 -11.29
N TYR A 416 4.72 8.77 -10.84
CA TYR A 416 3.61 8.06 -10.21
C TYR A 416 3.14 8.74 -8.91
N SER A 417 4.06 9.23 -8.08
CA SER A 417 3.70 9.97 -6.86
C SER A 417 2.95 11.26 -7.18
N ALA A 418 3.32 11.96 -8.27
CA ALA A 418 2.61 13.13 -8.72
C ALA A 418 1.18 12.79 -9.20
N LEU A 419 0.99 11.68 -9.92
CA LEU A 419 -0.33 11.17 -10.32
C LEU A 419 -1.23 10.88 -9.12
N ILE A 420 -0.72 10.17 -8.10
CA ILE A 420 -1.50 9.87 -6.89
C ILE A 420 -1.85 11.14 -6.11
N ARG A 421 -0.91 12.09 -6.01
CA ARG A 421 -1.15 13.41 -5.40
C ARG A 421 -2.23 14.19 -6.15
N ASP A 422 -2.23 14.11 -7.47
CA ASP A 422 -3.26 14.74 -8.31
C ASP A 422 -4.66 14.17 -8.01
N PHE A 423 -4.80 12.85 -7.98
CA PHE A 423 -6.07 12.19 -7.61
C PHE A 423 -6.52 12.55 -6.19
N ALA A 424 -5.58 12.72 -5.28
CA ALA A 424 -5.88 13.13 -3.90
C ALA A 424 -6.13 14.64 -3.76
N GLY A 425 -5.87 15.46 -4.78
CA GLY A 425 -5.92 16.92 -4.68
C GLY A 425 -4.85 17.50 -3.74
N LEU A 426 -3.71 16.81 -3.61
CA LEU A 426 -2.61 17.18 -2.73
C LEU A 426 -1.60 18.07 -3.46
N ASP A 427 -1.63 19.37 -3.18
CA ASP A 427 -0.71 20.34 -3.76
C ASP A 427 0.60 20.53 -2.95
N ASP A 428 1.55 21.23 -3.54
CA ASP A 428 2.84 21.53 -2.92
C ASP A 428 2.73 22.48 -1.72
N LYS A 429 1.71 23.35 -1.66
CA LYS A 429 1.47 24.23 -0.53
C LYS A 429 1.05 23.43 0.71
N MET A 430 0.16 22.45 0.52
CA MET A 430 -0.24 21.54 1.59
C MET A 430 0.93 20.70 2.10
N ARG A 431 1.76 20.19 1.18
CA ARG A 431 2.98 19.43 1.51
C ARG A 431 3.99 20.26 2.30
N LEU A 432 4.23 21.49 1.87
CA LEU A 432 5.12 22.42 2.56
C LEU A 432 4.59 22.77 3.96
N ASN A 433 3.30 23.01 4.09
CA ASN A 433 2.68 23.28 5.38
C ASN A 433 2.81 22.11 6.35
N LEU A 434 2.49 20.88 5.90
CA LEU A 434 2.65 19.68 6.74
C LEU A 434 4.11 19.49 7.17
N ARG A 435 5.06 19.67 6.24
CA ARG A 435 6.49 19.60 6.53
C ARG A 435 6.90 20.62 7.61
N GLY A 436 6.46 21.87 7.48
CA GLY A 436 6.73 22.90 8.48
C GLY A 436 6.23 22.51 9.86
N ARG A 437 5.00 22.02 9.95
CA ARG A 437 4.40 21.56 11.23
C ARG A 437 5.14 20.39 11.85
N ILE A 438 5.69 19.47 11.03
CA ILE A 438 6.51 18.35 11.53
C ILE A 438 7.85 18.87 12.09
N LEU A 439 8.53 19.76 11.36
CA LEU A 439 9.82 20.34 11.79
C LEU A 439 9.72 21.20 13.04
N ASP A 440 8.59 21.88 13.22
CA ASP A 440 8.31 22.76 14.35
C ASP A 440 7.57 22.05 15.51
N MET A 441 7.53 20.69 15.50
CA MET A 441 6.82 19.93 16.53
C MET A 441 7.46 20.08 17.90
N GLU A 442 6.66 20.46 18.89
CA GLU A 442 7.04 20.54 20.29
C GLU A 442 6.48 19.35 21.08
N GLU A 443 7.23 18.93 22.12
CA GLU A 443 6.82 17.81 23.00
C GLU A 443 5.42 18.01 23.56
N ARG A 444 5.16 19.20 24.13
CA ARG A 444 3.87 19.51 24.73
C ARG A 444 2.72 19.36 23.74
N LYS A 445 2.87 19.91 22.54
CA LYS A 445 1.86 19.83 21.48
C LYS A 445 1.62 18.38 21.06
N LEU A 446 2.68 17.62 20.85
CA LEU A 446 2.62 16.19 20.50
C LEU A 446 1.84 15.40 21.55
N MET A 447 2.14 15.60 22.84
CA MET A 447 1.50 14.86 23.93
C MET A 447 0.03 15.23 24.11
N GLU A 448 -0.31 16.52 23.98
CA GLU A 448 -1.70 16.98 23.99
C GLU A 448 -2.50 16.36 22.85
N ASP A 449 -1.99 16.41 21.62
CA ASP A 449 -2.62 15.83 20.43
C ASP A 449 -2.84 14.32 20.56
N LEU A 450 -1.83 13.58 21.04
CA LEU A 450 -1.90 12.15 21.21
C LEU A 450 -2.91 11.73 22.29
N SER A 451 -2.97 12.45 23.40
CA SER A 451 -3.93 12.15 24.45
C SER A 451 -5.37 12.35 23.98
N HIS A 452 -5.62 13.39 23.20
CA HIS A 452 -6.93 13.64 22.61
C HIS A 452 -7.31 12.63 21.53
N PHE A 453 -6.37 12.14 20.76
CA PHE A 453 -6.62 11.22 19.66
C PHE A 453 -6.71 9.75 20.13
N LEU A 454 -5.72 9.25 20.88
CA LEU A 454 -5.58 7.80 21.11
C LEU A 454 -6.69 7.21 21.97
N VAL A 455 -7.11 7.92 23.04
CA VAL A 455 -8.09 7.38 23.98
C VAL A 455 -9.44 7.09 23.31
N PRO A 456 -10.08 8.04 22.61
CA PRO A 456 -11.34 7.77 21.92
C PRO A 456 -11.14 6.82 20.72
N ALA A 457 -10.03 6.93 19.98
CA ALA A 457 -9.79 6.13 18.78
C ALA A 457 -9.60 4.64 19.10
N LEU A 458 -8.91 4.30 20.19
CA LEU A 458 -8.79 2.92 20.67
C LEU A 458 -10.14 2.31 21.07
N GLY A 459 -11.07 3.15 21.60
CA GLY A 459 -12.43 2.70 21.95
C GLY A 459 -13.27 2.28 20.74
N SER A 460 -12.89 2.68 19.52
CA SER A 460 -13.57 2.36 18.25
C SER A 460 -12.66 1.65 17.25
N SER A 461 -11.51 1.14 17.70
CA SER A 461 -10.55 0.44 16.85
C SER A 461 -11.11 -0.87 16.31
N VAL A 462 -10.53 -1.35 15.22
CA VAL A 462 -10.80 -2.67 14.66
C VAL A 462 -9.54 -3.52 14.73
N ILE A 463 -9.69 -4.75 15.21
CA ILE A 463 -8.60 -5.70 15.41
C ILE A 463 -8.70 -6.82 14.38
N ALA A 464 -7.58 -7.20 13.78
CA ALA A 464 -7.45 -8.44 13.04
C ALA A 464 -6.16 -9.16 13.43
N VAL A 465 -6.28 -10.47 13.65
CA VAL A 465 -5.16 -11.33 14.01
C VAL A 465 -5.08 -12.49 13.05
N PHE A 466 -3.90 -12.70 12.46
CA PHE A 466 -3.59 -13.89 11.68
C PHE A 466 -2.66 -14.78 12.51
N GLY A 467 -3.03 -16.02 12.75
CA GLY A 467 -2.26 -16.92 13.60
C GLY A 467 -2.79 -18.35 13.55
N GLU A 468 -2.16 -19.25 14.30
CA GLU A 468 -2.62 -20.62 14.45
C GLU A 468 -3.99 -20.65 15.17
N GLU A 469 -4.89 -21.52 14.72
CA GLU A 469 -6.25 -21.63 15.24
C GLU A 469 -6.29 -21.86 16.77
N SER A 470 -5.41 -22.72 17.29
CA SER A 470 -5.28 -22.99 18.72
C SER A 470 -4.91 -21.73 19.52
N ARG A 471 -4.00 -20.90 18.99
CA ARG A 471 -3.58 -19.64 19.63
C ARG A 471 -4.68 -18.59 19.58
N LEU A 472 -5.40 -18.49 18.45
CA LEU A 472 -6.56 -17.59 18.32
C LEU A 472 -7.67 -17.98 19.31
N SER A 473 -7.94 -19.26 19.45
CA SER A 473 -8.93 -19.79 20.41
C SER A 473 -8.52 -19.49 21.84
N ALA A 474 -7.28 -19.78 22.22
CA ALA A 474 -6.75 -19.46 23.54
C ALA A 474 -6.77 -17.95 23.84
N ALA A 475 -6.42 -17.09 22.86
CA ALA A 475 -6.54 -15.66 23.03
C ALA A 475 -7.99 -15.23 23.27
N ASN A 476 -8.94 -15.84 22.57
CA ASN A 476 -10.35 -15.56 22.76
C ASN A 476 -10.88 -15.93 24.16
N GLU A 477 -10.29 -16.87 24.86
CA GLU A 477 -10.71 -17.16 26.24
C GLU A 477 -10.45 -15.94 27.15
N VAL A 478 -9.38 -15.21 26.94
CA VAL A 478 -8.90 -14.11 27.78
C VAL A 478 -9.36 -12.73 27.29
N LEU A 479 -9.43 -12.51 25.97
CA LEU A 479 -9.81 -11.23 25.39
C LEU A 479 -11.24 -10.83 25.80
N LYS A 480 -11.41 -9.56 26.22
CA LYS A 480 -12.74 -8.98 26.49
C LYS A 480 -13.55 -8.87 25.19
N THR A 481 -12.93 -8.37 24.14
CA THR A 481 -13.50 -8.27 22.80
C THR A 481 -13.09 -9.51 22.01
N LYS A 482 -14.08 -10.34 21.67
CA LYS A 482 -13.81 -11.61 20.99
C LYS A 482 -13.52 -11.40 19.50
N LEU A 483 -12.58 -12.17 18.99
CA LEU A 483 -12.30 -12.28 17.56
C LEU A 483 -13.28 -13.27 16.93
N LYS A 484 -13.88 -12.91 15.80
CA LYS A 484 -14.60 -13.86 14.97
C LYS A 484 -13.58 -14.75 14.26
N LEU A 485 -13.53 -16.02 14.63
CA LEU A 485 -12.58 -16.97 14.06
C LEU A 485 -13.07 -17.45 12.69
N GLU A 486 -12.19 -17.38 11.71
CA GLU A 486 -12.46 -17.80 10.35
C GLU A 486 -11.24 -18.54 9.77
N PRO A 487 -11.46 -19.57 8.91
CA PRO A 487 -10.36 -20.17 8.17
C PRO A 487 -9.80 -19.18 7.12
N LEU A 488 -8.58 -19.42 6.68
CA LEU A 488 -7.95 -18.62 5.62
C LEU A 488 -8.74 -18.71 4.31
N VAL A 489 -9.14 -19.94 3.92
CA VAL A 489 -9.89 -20.28 2.69
C VAL A 489 -10.89 -21.42 2.96
#